data_45d5e2b05ace008a7558e20b604c9f39
#
_entry.id   45d5e2b05ace008a7558e20b604c9f39
#
_cell.length_a   1.000
_cell.length_b   1.000
_cell.length_c   1.000
_cell.angle_alpha   90.00
_cell.angle_beta   90.00
_cell.angle_gamma   90.00
#
_symmetry.space_group_name_H-M   'P 1'
#
loop_
_entity.id
_entity.type
_entity.pdbx_description
1 polymer ?
#
loop_
_entity_poly.entity_id
_entity_poly.type
_entity_poly.pdbx_seq_one_letter_code
_entity_poly.pdbx_strand_id
1 'polypeptide(L)'
;MKSKILLIGIDGLNLDTGLENAPTLVALKEKGFFTPITIEPPTWSGPSWSTILTGAKHSQHGVFDNSFTGHKLLHHPDLLSRAYYQDQSTTTFAAAGWPPLVDPIGHGPIIHERREQAKALRHRVLVRDGETYGYTHVDAEIAAAAQYAISHHGPDVSFVYFCGVDEAGHAFGSIGDEYRGAIARIDAYLDNLLQAVQARASQEEPWLVVVTTDHGHIDEGGHGGDSAKERASFVVAHGVGRKNPLWPQSFEPHQLVDLLLAERA
;
A
#
# COMPACT_ATOMS: atom_id res chain seq x y z
N MET A 1 -15.93 -15.15 11.50
CA MET A 1 -15.07 -13.98 11.79
C MET A 1 -14.99 -13.14 10.53
N LYS A 2 -14.97 -11.79 10.64
CA LYS A 2 -14.70 -10.91 9.50
C LYS A 2 -13.25 -11.07 9.04
N SER A 3 -13.01 -10.97 7.74
CA SER A 3 -11.65 -11.02 7.20
C SER A 3 -10.84 -9.81 7.64
N LYS A 4 -9.58 -10.05 8.01
CA LYS A 4 -8.59 -9.00 8.21
C LYS A 4 -7.95 -8.63 6.86
N ILE A 5 -7.60 -7.37 6.67
CA ILE A 5 -7.00 -6.86 5.44
C ILE A 5 -5.59 -6.34 5.73
N LEU A 6 -4.63 -6.80 4.96
CA LEU A 6 -3.28 -6.24 4.89
C LEU A 6 -3.05 -5.73 3.47
N LEU A 7 -3.14 -4.42 3.28
CA LEU A 7 -2.77 -3.75 2.04
C LEU A 7 -1.29 -3.32 2.13
N ILE A 8 -0.48 -3.79 1.20
CA ILE A 8 0.94 -3.47 1.09
C ILE A 8 1.13 -2.64 -0.18
N GLY A 9 1.62 -1.42 -0.01
CA GLY A 9 2.01 -0.53 -1.10
C GLY A 9 3.52 -0.58 -1.31
N ILE A 10 3.94 -0.84 -2.54
CA ILE A 10 5.35 -0.76 -2.95
C ILE A 10 5.44 0.34 -3.99
N ASP A 11 5.98 1.50 -3.61
CA ASP A 11 6.05 2.67 -4.47
C ASP A 11 6.95 2.43 -5.69
N GLY A 12 6.50 2.88 -6.85
CA GLY A 12 7.30 2.90 -8.07
C GLY A 12 7.72 1.54 -8.62
N LEU A 13 7.00 0.45 -8.33
CA LEU A 13 7.39 -0.89 -8.74
C LEU A 13 6.95 -1.22 -10.18
N ASN A 14 7.90 -1.32 -11.11
CA ASN A 14 7.66 -1.88 -12.43
C ASN A 14 7.32 -3.37 -12.34
N LEU A 15 6.14 -3.76 -12.82
CA LEU A 15 5.63 -5.12 -12.67
C LEU A 15 6.57 -6.18 -13.27
N ASP A 16 7.07 -5.97 -14.49
CA ASP A 16 7.91 -6.95 -15.19
C ASP A 16 9.22 -7.18 -14.39
N THR A 17 9.91 -6.11 -14.01
CA THR A 17 11.12 -6.19 -13.18
C THR A 17 10.80 -6.78 -11.80
N GLY A 18 9.62 -6.46 -11.24
CA GLY A 18 9.13 -7.04 -9.99
C GLY A 18 8.96 -8.55 -10.09
N LEU A 19 8.32 -9.05 -11.15
CA LEU A 19 8.12 -10.49 -11.33
C LEU A 19 9.43 -11.26 -11.57
N GLU A 20 10.48 -10.60 -12.06
CA GLU A 20 11.80 -11.22 -12.22
C GLU A 20 12.59 -11.29 -10.91
N ASN A 21 12.36 -10.39 -9.96
CA ASN A 21 13.23 -10.20 -8.79
C ASN A 21 12.52 -10.33 -7.44
N ALA A 22 11.21 -10.62 -7.42
CA ALA A 22 10.37 -10.73 -6.22
C ALA A 22 9.65 -12.09 -6.16
N PRO A 23 10.33 -13.18 -5.77
CA PRO A 23 9.76 -14.52 -5.74
C PRO A 23 8.54 -14.66 -4.84
N THR A 24 8.46 -13.89 -3.75
CA THR A 24 7.29 -13.88 -2.86
C THR A 24 6.08 -13.26 -3.54
N LEU A 25 6.27 -12.15 -4.25
CA LEU A 25 5.21 -11.51 -5.06
C LEU A 25 4.74 -12.46 -6.18
N VAL A 26 5.65 -13.16 -6.86
CA VAL A 26 5.32 -14.18 -7.86
C VAL A 26 4.46 -15.28 -7.26
N ALA A 27 4.85 -15.81 -6.12
CA ALA A 27 4.09 -16.86 -5.43
C ALA A 27 2.68 -16.41 -5.00
N LEU A 28 2.53 -15.15 -4.58
CA LEU A 28 1.21 -14.57 -4.28
C LEU A 28 0.36 -14.42 -5.53
N LYS A 29 0.94 -13.94 -6.64
CA LYS A 29 0.27 -13.81 -7.94
C LYS A 29 -0.22 -15.16 -8.46
N GLU A 30 0.60 -16.20 -8.39
CA GLU A 30 0.24 -17.54 -8.88
C GLU A 30 -0.86 -18.21 -8.05
N LYS A 31 -0.87 -17.99 -6.75
CA LYS A 31 -1.83 -18.59 -5.82
C LYS A 31 -3.09 -17.75 -5.59
N GLY A 32 -3.06 -16.47 -5.95
CA GLY A 32 -4.06 -15.49 -5.65
C GLY A 32 -4.85 -14.98 -6.85
N PHE A 33 -5.51 -13.85 -6.64
CA PHE A 33 -6.08 -13.03 -7.68
C PHE A 33 -5.01 -12.06 -8.19
N PHE A 34 -5.00 -11.83 -9.50
CA PHE A 34 -4.11 -10.85 -10.13
C PHE A 34 -4.86 -10.08 -11.22
N THR A 35 -4.66 -8.77 -11.25
CA THR A 35 -5.07 -7.93 -12.37
C THR A 35 -4.10 -6.75 -12.55
N PRO A 36 -3.70 -6.44 -13.80
CA PRO A 36 -3.08 -5.16 -14.09
C PRO A 36 -4.14 -4.05 -13.96
N ILE A 37 -3.73 -2.90 -13.46
CA ILE A 37 -4.53 -1.68 -13.43
C ILE A 37 -3.74 -0.53 -14.05
N THR A 38 -4.43 0.52 -14.47
CA THR A 38 -3.80 1.68 -15.12
C THR A 38 -4.07 2.94 -14.32
N ILE A 39 -3.00 3.61 -13.92
CA ILE A 39 -3.08 4.85 -13.13
C ILE A 39 -3.48 6.03 -14.03
N GLU A 40 -4.35 6.89 -13.51
CA GLU A 40 -4.71 8.17 -14.12
C GLU A 40 -3.54 9.15 -14.01
N PRO A 41 -3.12 9.83 -15.08
CA PRO A 41 -2.09 10.86 -14.97
C PRO A 41 -2.64 12.13 -14.27
N PRO A 42 -1.78 12.89 -13.56
CA PRO A 42 -0.35 12.67 -13.39
C PRO A 42 -0.05 11.50 -12.44
N THR A 43 0.98 10.70 -12.79
CA THR A 43 1.37 9.50 -12.07
C THR A 43 2.35 9.79 -10.91
N TRP A 44 2.17 10.93 -10.22
CA TRP A 44 2.87 11.23 -8.97
C TRP A 44 2.32 10.38 -7.82
N SER A 45 3.15 10.09 -6.83
CA SER A 45 2.75 9.27 -5.66
C SER A 45 1.58 9.89 -4.90
N GLY A 46 1.56 11.22 -4.72
CA GLY A 46 0.45 11.91 -4.03
C GLY A 46 -0.93 11.65 -4.65
N PRO A 47 -1.16 11.97 -5.93
CA PRO A 47 -2.41 11.66 -6.64
C PRO A 47 -2.75 10.17 -6.64
N SER A 48 -1.77 9.33 -6.97
CA SER A 48 -1.98 7.88 -7.16
C SER A 48 -2.35 7.19 -5.85
N TRP A 49 -1.58 7.41 -4.77
CA TRP A 49 -1.92 6.88 -3.46
C TRP A 49 -3.21 7.45 -2.89
N SER A 50 -3.50 8.75 -3.15
CA SER A 50 -4.80 9.33 -2.76
C SER A 50 -5.95 8.57 -3.42
N THR A 51 -5.84 8.23 -4.70
CA THR A 51 -6.85 7.44 -5.42
C THR A 51 -6.99 6.03 -4.85
N ILE A 52 -5.86 5.32 -4.68
CA ILE A 52 -5.83 3.94 -4.20
C ILE A 52 -6.37 3.83 -2.77
N LEU A 53 -6.05 4.78 -1.90
CA LEU A 53 -6.40 4.69 -0.48
C LEU A 53 -7.76 5.30 -0.12
N THR A 54 -8.28 6.26 -0.90
CA THR A 54 -9.58 6.88 -0.62
C THR A 54 -10.73 6.34 -1.46
N GLY A 55 -10.42 5.78 -2.63
CA GLY A 55 -11.43 5.38 -3.61
C GLY A 55 -11.99 6.57 -4.41
N ALA A 56 -11.36 7.74 -4.36
CA ALA A 56 -11.76 8.93 -5.10
C ALA A 56 -10.80 9.15 -6.28
N LYS A 57 -11.30 9.70 -7.40
CA LYS A 57 -10.48 10.09 -8.56
C LYS A 57 -9.71 11.39 -8.27
N HIS A 58 -8.66 11.68 -9.06
CA HIS A 58 -7.87 12.92 -8.93
C HIS A 58 -8.75 14.18 -8.91
N SER A 59 -9.76 14.25 -9.78
CA SER A 59 -10.72 15.36 -9.82
C SER A 59 -11.60 15.51 -8.58
N GLN A 60 -11.77 14.44 -7.81
CA GLN A 60 -12.59 14.43 -6.60
C GLN A 60 -11.76 14.80 -5.37
N HIS A 61 -10.63 14.09 -5.11
CA HIS A 61 -9.79 14.38 -3.95
C HIS A 61 -8.90 15.63 -4.13
N GLY A 62 -8.73 16.12 -5.37
CA GLY A 62 -8.03 17.38 -5.66
C GLY A 62 -6.51 17.35 -5.41
N VAL A 63 -5.91 16.18 -5.32
CA VAL A 63 -4.45 16.01 -5.28
C VAL A 63 -3.98 15.78 -6.71
N PHE A 64 -3.07 16.63 -7.21
CA PHE A 64 -2.54 16.57 -8.57
C PHE A 64 -1.00 16.51 -8.60
N ASP A 65 -0.36 16.67 -7.45
CA ASP A 65 1.10 16.56 -7.27
C ASP A 65 1.44 16.23 -5.81
N ASN A 66 2.73 16.11 -5.51
CA ASN A 66 3.20 15.78 -4.16
C ASN A 66 3.20 16.99 -3.18
N SER A 67 2.77 18.19 -3.63
CA SER A 67 2.58 19.34 -2.73
C SER A 67 1.27 19.29 -1.97
N PHE A 68 0.30 18.52 -2.45
CA PHE A 68 -1.06 18.43 -1.90
C PHE A 68 -1.80 19.77 -1.85
N THR A 69 -1.37 20.76 -2.60
CA THR A 69 -1.97 22.11 -2.55
C THR A 69 -3.43 22.07 -3.00
N GLY A 70 -4.34 22.52 -2.15
CA GLY A 70 -5.77 22.63 -2.46
C GLY A 70 -6.54 21.30 -2.42
N HIS A 71 -5.95 20.24 -1.87
CA HIS A 71 -6.59 18.93 -1.76
C HIS A 71 -7.91 18.96 -0.96
N LYS A 72 -8.75 17.95 -1.19
CA LYS A 72 -10.06 17.75 -0.56
C LYS A 72 -10.15 16.41 0.18
N LEU A 73 -9.01 15.88 0.65
CA LEU A 73 -8.93 14.57 1.30
C LEU A 73 -9.85 14.45 2.52
N LEU A 74 -10.12 15.54 3.22
CA LEU A 74 -11.07 15.57 4.34
C LEU A 74 -12.50 15.13 3.95
N HIS A 75 -12.87 15.24 2.68
CA HIS A 75 -14.16 14.80 2.15
C HIS A 75 -14.12 13.36 1.61
N HIS A 76 -12.94 12.76 1.54
CA HIS A 76 -12.72 11.42 0.99
C HIS A 76 -11.95 10.57 2.00
N PRO A 77 -12.65 9.99 3.01
CA PRO A 77 -12.00 9.17 4.03
C PRO A 77 -11.25 8.00 3.43
N ASP A 78 -10.06 7.75 3.96
CA ASP A 78 -9.20 6.63 3.58
C ASP A 78 -9.81 5.26 3.94
N LEU A 79 -9.22 4.18 3.39
CA LEU A 79 -9.62 2.79 3.63
C LEU A 79 -9.80 2.47 5.13
N LEU A 80 -8.84 2.89 5.98
CA LEU A 80 -8.85 2.57 7.40
C LEU A 80 -9.98 3.31 8.12
N SER A 81 -10.20 4.57 7.74
CA SER A 81 -11.29 5.40 8.28
C SER A 81 -12.65 4.87 7.84
N ARG A 82 -12.80 4.48 6.57
CA ARG A 82 -14.04 3.89 6.05
C ARG A 82 -14.38 2.57 6.72
N ALA A 83 -13.38 1.70 6.94
CA ALA A 83 -13.57 0.45 7.68
C ALA A 83 -14.07 0.71 9.11
N TYR A 84 -13.48 1.69 9.80
CA TYR A 84 -13.92 2.10 11.14
C TYR A 84 -15.33 2.71 11.14
N TYR A 85 -15.69 3.52 10.13
CA TYR A 85 -17.03 4.11 10.06
C TYR A 85 -18.11 3.08 9.76
N GLN A 86 -17.77 2.00 9.06
CA GLN A 86 -18.70 0.87 8.85
C GLN A 86 -18.88 0.01 10.12
N ASP A 87 -17.82 -0.13 10.91
CA ASP A 87 -17.82 -0.89 12.16
C ASP A 87 -16.84 -0.28 13.15
N GLN A 88 -17.34 0.41 14.15
CA GLN A 88 -16.54 1.10 15.16
C GLN A 88 -15.73 0.16 16.08
N SER A 89 -15.95 -1.15 16.00
CA SER A 89 -15.10 -2.13 16.67
C SER A 89 -13.78 -2.41 15.91
N THR A 90 -13.69 -2.00 14.64
CA THR A 90 -12.54 -2.23 13.78
C THR A 90 -11.26 -1.61 14.35
N THR A 91 -10.20 -2.41 14.44
CA THR A 91 -8.86 -1.97 14.76
C THR A 91 -8.06 -1.75 13.49
N THR A 92 -7.24 -0.69 13.45
CA THR A 92 -6.52 -0.31 12.25
C THR A 92 -5.05 -0.01 12.53
N PHE A 93 -4.21 -0.26 11.53
CA PHE A 93 -2.77 0.02 11.57
C PHE A 93 -2.31 0.64 10.25
N ALA A 94 -1.50 1.69 10.32
CA ALA A 94 -0.78 2.22 9.17
C ALA A 94 0.69 2.43 9.52
N ALA A 95 1.58 2.13 8.58
CA ALA A 95 3.01 2.39 8.71
C ALA A 95 3.56 2.85 7.36
N ALA A 96 4.16 4.03 7.31
CA ALA A 96 4.73 4.59 6.09
C ALA A 96 5.98 5.42 6.37
N GLY A 97 6.93 5.33 5.44
CA GLY A 97 8.16 6.09 5.44
C GLY A 97 8.08 7.39 4.64
N TRP A 98 7.01 7.60 3.88
CA TRP A 98 6.75 8.86 3.18
C TRP A 98 5.73 9.68 3.98
N PRO A 99 6.15 10.83 4.59
CA PRO A 99 5.32 11.60 5.51
C PRO A 99 3.92 11.97 4.98
N PRO A 100 3.75 12.40 3.72
CA PRO A 100 2.42 12.78 3.21
C PRO A 100 1.35 11.70 3.29
N LEU A 101 1.71 10.42 3.44
CA LEU A 101 0.74 9.35 3.62
C LEU A 101 0.08 9.36 5.00
N VAL A 102 0.84 9.65 6.06
CA VAL A 102 0.44 9.35 7.44
C VAL A 102 0.78 10.44 8.46
N ASP A 103 1.62 11.45 8.14
CA ASP A 103 2.01 12.49 9.09
C ASP A 103 0.95 13.58 9.19
N PRO A 104 0.29 13.74 10.36
CA PRO A 104 -0.76 14.73 10.54
C PRO A 104 -0.24 16.18 10.54
N ILE A 105 1.08 16.40 10.57
CA ILE A 105 1.70 17.72 10.54
C ILE A 105 2.13 18.11 9.12
N GLY A 106 2.28 17.11 8.24
CA GLY A 106 2.76 17.29 6.86
C GLY A 106 1.68 17.78 5.89
N HIS A 107 1.99 17.67 4.60
CA HIS A 107 1.14 18.15 3.51
C HIS A 107 -0.12 17.30 3.29
N GLY A 108 -0.22 16.10 3.67
CA GLY A 108 -1.42 15.28 3.68
C GLY A 108 -2.22 15.50 4.98
N PRO A 109 -2.38 14.47 5.79
CA PRO A 109 -2.14 13.07 5.41
C PRO A 109 -3.27 12.50 4.54
N ILE A 110 -2.94 11.48 3.76
CA ILE A 110 -3.97 10.69 3.05
C ILE A 110 -4.73 9.83 4.06
N ILE A 111 -4.01 9.16 4.97
CA ILE A 111 -4.59 8.39 6.07
C ILE A 111 -4.78 9.31 7.27
N HIS A 112 -6.03 9.52 7.64
CA HIS A 112 -6.38 10.46 8.70
C HIS A 112 -6.03 9.93 10.08
N GLU A 113 -5.36 10.77 10.90
CA GLU A 113 -5.19 10.51 12.32
C GLU A 113 -6.57 10.55 13.01
N ARG A 114 -6.97 9.46 13.63
CA ARG A 114 -8.18 9.37 14.45
C ARG A 114 -7.79 9.32 15.92
N ARG A 115 -7.58 10.50 16.51
CA ARG A 115 -6.99 10.66 17.85
C ARG A 115 -7.72 9.90 18.96
N GLU A 116 -9.05 9.91 18.96
CA GLU A 116 -9.82 9.23 19.99
C GLU A 116 -9.70 7.70 19.87
N GLN A 117 -9.65 7.16 18.64
CA GLN A 117 -9.40 5.74 18.39
C GLN A 117 -7.94 5.38 18.71
N ALA A 118 -6.98 6.27 18.44
CA ALA A 118 -5.59 6.07 18.78
C ALA A 118 -5.40 6.00 20.32
N LYS A 119 -6.03 6.89 21.08
CA LYS A 119 -6.06 6.83 22.55
C LYS A 119 -6.69 5.55 23.09
N ALA A 120 -7.71 5.04 22.40
CA ALA A 120 -8.37 3.77 22.71
C ALA A 120 -7.58 2.54 22.22
N LEU A 121 -6.38 2.71 21.68
CA LEU A 121 -5.52 1.67 21.09
C LEU A 121 -6.17 0.92 19.90
N ARG A 122 -7.14 1.55 19.24
CA ARG A 122 -7.84 0.97 18.08
C ARG A 122 -7.35 1.47 16.73
N HIS A 123 -6.54 2.52 16.73
CA HIS A 123 -5.87 3.08 15.55
C HIS A 123 -4.42 3.34 15.87
N ARG A 124 -3.52 2.71 15.14
CA ARG A 124 -2.08 2.88 15.32
C ARG A 124 -1.47 3.37 14.02
N VAL A 125 -0.73 4.46 14.09
CA VAL A 125 -0.01 5.02 12.95
C VAL A 125 1.46 5.11 13.32
N LEU A 126 2.32 4.55 12.50
CA LEU A 126 3.76 4.71 12.55
C LEU A 126 4.17 5.66 11.42
N VAL A 127 4.64 6.82 11.78
CA VAL A 127 5.21 7.81 10.88
C VAL A 127 6.73 7.67 10.89
N ARG A 128 7.34 7.60 9.70
CA ARG A 128 8.79 7.69 9.50
C ARG A 128 9.05 8.66 8.35
N ASP A 129 10.27 9.11 8.24
CA ASP A 129 10.70 10.07 7.22
C ASP A 129 11.90 9.49 6.46
N GLY A 130 11.62 8.86 5.33
CA GLY A 130 12.62 8.28 4.44
C GLY A 130 13.33 9.33 3.60
N GLU A 131 12.71 10.49 3.35
CA GLU A 131 13.34 11.59 2.63
C GLU A 131 14.52 12.17 3.43
N THR A 132 14.40 12.22 4.74
CA THR A 132 15.47 12.69 5.64
C THR A 132 16.47 11.61 6.00
N TYR A 133 16.01 10.38 6.27
CA TYR A 133 16.86 9.33 6.86
C TYR A 133 17.23 8.21 5.90
N GLY A 134 16.74 8.25 4.65
CA GLY A 134 16.97 7.24 3.62
C GLY A 134 15.99 6.05 3.73
N TYR A 135 15.35 5.72 2.62
CA TYR A 135 14.30 4.68 2.59
C TYR A 135 14.83 3.28 2.87
N THR A 136 16.08 2.97 2.57
CA THR A 136 16.67 1.67 2.92
C THR A 136 16.58 1.38 4.43
N HIS A 137 16.83 2.37 5.28
CA HIS A 137 16.71 2.23 6.74
C HIS A 137 15.26 2.28 7.20
N VAL A 138 14.53 3.24 6.67
CA VAL A 138 13.14 3.50 7.06
C VAL A 138 12.23 2.34 6.69
N ASP A 139 12.37 1.74 5.50
CA ASP A 139 11.60 0.57 5.10
C ASP A 139 11.88 -0.64 6.01
N ALA A 140 13.10 -0.80 6.51
CA ALA A 140 13.41 -1.85 7.48
C ALA A 140 12.69 -1.62 8.82
N GLU A 141 12.63 -0.37 9.31
CA GLU A 141 11.85 -0.02 10.50
C GLU A 141 10.35 -0.24 10.31
N ILE A 142 9.81 0.15 9.14
CA ILE A 142 8.42 -0.08 8.76
C ILE A 142 8.11 -1.58 8.75
N ALA A 143 8.96 -2.39 8.11
CA ALA A 143 8.80 -3.84 8.03
C ALA A 143 8.78 -4.49 9.43
N ALA A 144 9.74 -4.13 10.29
CA ALA A 144 9.82 -4.66 11.65
C ALA A 144 8.59 -4.28 12.49
N ALA A 145 8.15 -3.02 12.40
CA ALA A 145 6.98 -2.55 13.13
C ALA A 145 5.69 -3.20 12.62
N ALA A 146 5.55 -3.38 11.31
CA ALA A 146 4.40 -4.05 10.70
C ALA A 146 4.36 -5.53 11.11
N GLN A 147 5.48 -6.24 11.06
CA GLN A 147 5.58 -7.62 11.52
C GLN A 147 5.18 -7.74 12.99
N TYR A 148 5.66 -6.84 13.85
CA TYR A 148 5.28 -6.80 15.25
C TYR A 148 3.78 -6.55 15.43
N ALA A 149 3.22 -5.56 14.73
CA ALA A 149 1.80 -5.22 14.82
C ALA A 149 0.91 -6.38 14.38
N ILE A 150 1.24 -7.05 13.27
CA ILE A 150 0.51 -8.23 12.78
C ILE A 150 0.60 -9.36 13.80
N SER A 151 1.81 -9.73 14.22
CA SER A 151 2.04 -10.89 15.10
C SER A 151 1.37 -10.75 16.46
N HIS A 152 1.42 -9.55 17.07
CA HIS A 152 0.99 -9.36 18.47
C HIS A 152 -0.40 -8.74 18.61
N HIS A 153 -0.86 -7.99 17.61
CA HIS A 153 -2.14 -7.27 17.70
C HIS A 153 -3.17 -7.70 16.67
N GLY A 154 -2.73 -8.18 15.50
CA GLY A 154 -3.61 -8.62 14.41
C GLY A 154 -4.65 -7.57 14.05
N PRO A 155 -4.27 -6.35 13.60
CA PRO A 155 -5.24 -5.31 13.25
C PRO A 155 -6.21 -5.78 12.18
N ASP A 156 -7.45 -5.29 12.22
CA ASP A 156 -8.47 -5.71 11.27
C ASP A 156 -8.26 -5.15 9.87
N VAL A 157 -7.71 -3.93 9.76
CA VAL A 157 -7.31 -3.32 8.48
C VAL A 157 -5.97 -2.64 8.65
N SER A 158 -5.02 -3.01 7.79
CA SER A 158 -3.65 -2.50 7.82
C SER A 158 -3.24 -1.96 6.47
N PHE A 159 -2.48 -0.87 6.47
CA PHE A 159 -1.73 -0.37 5.33
C PHE A 159 -0.25 -0.26 5.70
N VAL A 160 0.61 -0.90 4.91
CA VAL A 160 2.07 -0.88 5.07
C VAL A 160 2.68 -0.42 3.77
N TYR A 161 3.54 0.59 3.82
CA TYR A 161 4.10 1.23 2.64
C TYR A 161 5.63 1.18 2.66
N PHE A 162 6.19 0.87 1.48
CA PHE A 162 7.62 0.82 1.21
C PHE A 162 7.95 1.69 0.00
N CYS A 163 9.00 2.51 0.11
CA CYS A 163 9.40 3.48 -0.92
C CYS A 163 10.79 3.22 -1.52
N GLY A 164 11.57 2.30 -0.95
CA GLY A 164 12.96 2.09 -1.38
C GLY A 164 13.11 1.63 -2.83
N VAL A 165 12.06 1.12 -3.47
CA VAL A 165 12.06 0.78 -4.90
C VAL A 165 11.98 2.05 -5.73
N ASP A 166 11.08 2.97 -5.39
CA ASP A 166 10.94 4.27 -6.04
C ASP A 166 12.21 5.12 -5.90
N GLU A 167 12.76 5.21 -4.66
CA GLU A 167 14.05 5.89 -4.41
C GLU A 167 15.17 5.35 -5.32
N ALA A 168 15.27 4.02 -5.46
CA ALA A 168 16.27 3.42 -6.33
C ALA A 168 16.00 3.73 -7.82
N GLY A 169 14.72 3.74 -8.24
CA GLY A 169 14.31 4.14 -9.58
C GLY A 169 14.74 5.56 -9.91
N HIS A 170 14.51 6.51 -9.00
CA HIS A 170 14.92 7.90 -9.18
C HIS A 170 16.44 8.07 -9.21
N ALA A 171 17.16 7.36 -8.36
CA ALA A 171 18.61 7.54 -8.21
C ALA A 171 19.44 6.83 -9.31
N PHE A 172 18.97 5.67 -9.80
CA PHE A 172 19.77 4.77 -10.63
C PHE A 172 19.07 4.29 -11.91
N GLY A 173 17.82 4.70 -12.14
CA GLY A 173 16.99 4.16 -13.21
C GLY A 173 16.32 2.84 -12.83
N SER A 174 15.28 2.46 -13.57
CA SER A 174 14.41 1.32 -13.21
C SER A 174 14.80 -0.02 -13.87
N ILE A 175 15.96 -0.08 -14.54
CA ILE A 175 16.48 -1.28 -15.21
C ILE A 175 17.83 -1.76 -14.64
N GLY A 176 18.42 -1.02 -13.67
CA GLY A 176 19.74 -1.29 -13.08
C GLY A 176 19.69 -2.33 -11.94
N ASP A 177 20.89 -2.73 -11.50
CA ASP A 177 21.03 -3.70 -10.41
C ASP A 177 20.62 -3.13 -9.06
N GLU A 178 20.75 -1.81 -8.85
CA GLU A 178 20.32 -1.12 -7.64
C GLU A 178 18.78 -1.20 -7.47
N TYR A 179 18.04 -1.01 -8.56
CA TYR A 179 16.58 -1.12 -8.56
C TYR A 179 16.15 -2.58 -8.30
N ARG A 180 16.76 -3.56 -8.97
CA ARG A 180 16.53 -4.98 -8.71
C ARG A 180 16.87 -5.37 -7.27
N GLY A 181 17.97 -4.84 -6.73
CA GLY A 181 18.36 -5.03 -5.35
C GLY A 181 17.36 -4.45 -4.35
N ALA A 182 16.78 -3.29 -4.65
CA ALA A 182 15.71 -2.70 -3.85
C ALA A 182 14.45 -3.58 -3.87
N ILE A 183 14.04 -4.07 -5.04
CA ILE A 183 12.90 -5.00 -5.18
C ILE A 183 13.13 -6.27 -4.34
N ALA A 184 14.29 -6.91 -4.47
CA ALA A 184 14.60 -8.13 -3.71
C ALA A 184 14.57 -7.88 -2.18
N ARG A 185 15.00 -6.71 -1.75
CA ARG A 185 14.96 -6.31 -0.33
C ARG A 185 13.54 -6.16 0.18
N ILE A 186 12.66 -5.49 -0.59
CA ILE A 186 11.25 -5.32 -0.23
C ILE A 186 10.52 -6.67 -0.29
N ASP A 187 10.84 -7.55 -1.23
CA ASP A 187 10.25 -8.90 -1.31
C ASP A 187 10.58 -9.73 -0.07
N ALA A 188 11.79 -9.59 0.49
CA ALA A 188 12.14 -10.23 1.76
C ALA A 188 11.31 -9.70 2.94
N TYR A 189 10.97 -8.39 2.96
CA TYR A 189 10.04 -7.85 3.95
C TYR A 189 8.63 -8.36 3.74
N LEU A 190 8.18 -8.48 2.49
CA LEU A 190 6.90 -9.07 2.15
C LEU A 190 6.79 -10.52 2.67
N ASP A 191 7.82 -11.34 2.48
CA ASP A 191 7.86 -12.71 3.00
C ASP A 191 7.71 -12.75 4.53
N ASN A 192 8.44 -11.90 5.26
CA ASN A 192 8.33 -11.80 6.72
C ASN A 192 6.91 -11.41 7.18
N LEU A 193 6.26 -10.48 6.48
CA LEU A 193 4.87 -10.11 6.78
C LEU A 193 3.91 -11.26 6.51
N LEU A 194 4.10 -12.01 5.42
CA LEU A 194 3.30 -13.20 5.10
C LEU A 194 3.46 -14.30 6.13
N GLN A 195 4.66 -14.54 6.62
CA GLN A 195 4.89 -15.51 7.71
C GLN A 195 4.12 -15.11 8.98
N ALA A 196 4.12 -13.83 9.34
CA ALA A 196 3.32 -13.32 10.47
C ALA A 196 1.81 -13.50 10.24
N VAL A 197 1.31 -13.24 9.03
CA VAL A 197 -0.09 -13.47 8.65
C VAL A 197 -0.44 -14.97 8.71
N GLN A 198 0.43 -15.84 8.19
CA GLN A 198 0.22 -17.31 8.22
C GLN A 198 0.15 -17.84 9.65
N ALA A 199 1.02 -17.34 10.54
CA ALA A 199 0.99 -17.71 11.94
C ALA A 199 -0.33 -17.29 12.62
N ARG A 200 -0.91 -16.14 12.27
CA ARG A 200 -2.22 -15.68 12.74
C ARG A 200 -3.37 -16.51 12.12
N ALA A 201 -3.28 -16.79 10.83
CA ALA A 201 -4.31 -17.57 10.13
C ALA A 201 -4.43 -19.00 10.67
N SER A 202 -3.34 -19.59 11.17
CA SER A 202 -3.35 -20.89 11.85
C SER A 202 -4.15 -20.87 13.17
N GLN A 203 -4.50 -19.68 13.69
CA GLN A 203 -5.36 -19.45 14.85
C GLN A 203 -6.80 -19.07 14.46
N GLU A 204 -7.22 -19.50 13.27
CA GLU A 204 -8.58 -19.26 12.71
C GLU A 204 -8.88 -17.80 12.35
N GLU A 205 -7.88 -16.93 12.22
CA GLU A 205 -8.06 -15.58 11.73
C GLU A 205 -7.96 -15.54 10.18
N PRO A 206 -9.05 -15.25 9.45
CA PRO A 206 -8.99 -15.13 7.99
C PRO A 206 -8.35 -13.80 7.57
N TRP A 207 -7.36 -13.86 6.69
CA TRP A 207 -6.66 -12.68 6.16
C TRP A 207 -6.81 -12.57 4.64
N LEU A 208 -6.92 -11.34 4.16
CA LEU A 208 -6.71 -10.98 2.77
C LEU A 208 -5.46 -10.12 2.68
N VAL A 209 -4.42 -10.63 2.06
CA VAL A 209 -3.19 -9.88 1.77
C VAL A 209 -3.28 -9.35 0.35
N VAL A 210 -3.06 -8.04 0.21
CA VAL A 210 -3.11 -7.35 -1.08
C VAL A 210 -1.82 -6.56 -1.27
N VAL A 211 -1.21 -6.71 -2.44
CA VAL A 211 0.00 -5.96 -2.85
C VAL A 211 -0.35 -5.14 -4.09
N THR A 212 0.04 -3.88 -4.09
CA THR A 212 -0.14 -2.96 -5.21
C THR A 212 1.01 -1.97 -5.29
N THR A 213 1.16 -1.32 -6.44
CA THR A 213 2.00 -0.14 -6.64
C THR A 213 1.13 1.03 -7.11
N ASP A 214 1.59 2.22 -6.91
CA ASP A 214 0.88 3.45 -7.32
C ASP A 214 1.25 3.90 -8.74
N HIS A 215 2.41 3.54 -9.24
CA HIS A 215 2.91 3.81 -10.60
C HIS A 215 4.12 2.92 -10.92
N GLY A 216 4.59 3.00 -12.15
CA GLY A 216 5.87 2.48 -12.57
C GLY A 216 6.86 3.61 -12.88
N HIS A 217 8.02 3.26 -13.42
CA HIS A 217 9.07 4.18 -13.87
C HIS A 217 9.39 4.00 -15.35
N ILE A 218 9.85 5.06 -16.01
CA ILE A 218 10.59 4.93 -17.29
C ILE A 218 11.98 4.34 -17.03
N ASP A 219 12.66 3.84 -18.05
CA ASP A 219 13.94 3.12 -17.90
C ASP A 219 15.04 3.96 -17.26
N GLU A 220 15.09 5.23 -17.61
CA GLU A 220 16.05 6.22 -17.07
C GLU A 220 15.74 6.60 -15.62
N GLY A 221 14.61 6.18 -15.10
CA GLY A 221 14.07 6.60 -13.82
C GLY A 221 13.17 7.83 -13.91
N GLY A 222 12.23 7.92 -12.97
CA GLY A 222 11.25 9.00 -12.91
C GLY A 222 9.88 8.58 -13.43
N HIS A 223 8.90 9.37 -13.02
CA HIS A 223 7.46 9.18 -13.26
C HIS A 223 6.74 10.54 -13.18
N GLY A 224 5.42 10.55 -13.26
CA GLY A 224 4.58 11.76 -13.22
C GLY A 224 3.91 12.07 -14.56
N GLY A 225 4.35 11.40 -15.63
CA GLY A 225 3.81 11.54 -16.98
C GLY A 225 2.66 10.59 -17.30
N ASP A 226 2.48 10.31 -18.59
CA ASP A 226 1.38 9.52 -19.13
C ASP A 226 1.85 8.33 -19.98
N SER A 227 3.14 8.00 -19.95
CA SER A 227 3.66 6.83 -20.65
C SER A 227 3.06 5.53 -20.11
N ALA A 228 3.01 4.50 -20.94
CA ALA A 228 2.48 3.19 -20.52
C ALA A 228 3.22 2.60 -19.33
N LYS A 229 4.55 2.85 -19.22
CA LYS A 229 5.38 2.38 -18.10
C LYS A 229 5.04 3.09 -16.80
N GLU A 230 4.93 4.42 -16.81
CA GLU A 230 4.59 5.21 -15.62
C GLU A 230 3.18 4.90 -15.11
N ARG A 231 2.24 4.65 -16.03
CA ARG A 231 0.85 4.34 -15.69
C ARG A 231 0.61 2.88 -15.32
N ALA A 232 1.59 2.01 -15.54
CA ALA A 232 1.45 0.60 -15.22
C ALA A 232 1.40 0.38 -13.71
N SER A 233 0.37 -0.31 -13.25
CA SER A 233 0.22 -0.78 -11.88
C SER A 233 -0.48 -2.14 -11.87
N PHE A 234 -0.65 -2.71 -10.71
CA PHE A 234 -1.27 -4.01 -10.56
C PHE A 234 -1.92 -4.17 -9.18
N VAL A 235 -2.77 -5.16 -9.06
CA VAL A 235 -3.25 -5.66 -7.78
C VAL A 235 -3.07 -7.17 -7.73
N VAL A 236 -2.34 -7.64 -6.71
CA VAL A 236 -2.27 -9.05 -6.32
C VAL A 236 -3.03 -9.20 -5.02
N ALA A 237 -3.96 -10.18 -4.91
CA ALA A 237 -4.71 -10.42 -3.68
C ALA A 237 -4.77 -11.91 -3.36
N HIS A 238 -4.37 -12.28 -2.14
CA HIS A 238 -4.30 -13.66 -1.69
C HIS A 238 -4.98 -13.86 -0.34
N GLY A 239 -5.88 -14.85 -0.30
CA GLY A 239 -6.57 -15.27 0.92
C GLY A 239 -5.70 -16.23 1.74
N VAL A 240 -5.44 -15.90 3.02
CA VAL A 240 -4.75 -16.77 3.97
C VAL A 240 -5.74 -17.17 5.07
N GLY A 241 -5.97 -18.45 5.24
CA GLY A 241 -7.05 -18.97 6.10
C GLY A 241 -8.46 -18.71 5.54
N ARG A 242 -8.56 -18.30 4.27
CA ARG A 242 -9.81 -18.06 3.53
C ARG A 242 -9.60 -18.28 2.03
N LYS A 243 -10.69 -18.28 1.27
CA LYS A 243 -10.64 -18.29 -0.21
C LYS A 243 -10.15 -16.95 -0.75
N ASN A 244 -9.54 -16.98 -1.93
CA ASN A 244 -9.22 -15.79 -2.68
C ASN A 244 -10.47 -14.98 -3.03
N PRO A 245 -10.35 -13.64 -3.21
CA PRO A 245 -11.49 -12.82 -3.59
C PRO A 245 -11.96 -13.15 -5.01
N LEU A 246 -13.25 -12.98 -5.25
CA LEU A 246 -13.87 -13.13 -6.57
C LEU A 246 -14.14 -11.74 -7.18
N TRP A 247 -13.07 -10.96 -7.38
CA TRP A 247 -13.16 -9.62 -7.94
C TRP A 247 -13.30 -9.64 -9.47
N PRO A 248 -13.82 -8.57 -10.09
CA PRO A 248 -13.77 -8.40 -11.53
C PRO A 248 -12.35 -8.48 -12.07
N GLN A 249 -12.17 -9.09 -13.24
CA GLN A 249 -10.85 -9.21 -13.88
C GLN A 249 -10.25 -7.88 -14.34
N SER A 250 -11.04 -6.81 -14.33
CA SER A 250 -10.60 -5.44 -14.65
C SER A 250 -11.39 -4.46 -13.81
N PHE A 251 -10.70 -3.52 -13.18
CA PHE A 251 -11.28 -2.39 -12.44
C PHE A 251 -10.31 -1.21 -12.41
N GLU A 252 -10.84 -0.02 -12.15
CA GLU A 252 -10.03 1.19 -12.01
C GLU A 252 -9.45 1.33 -10.59
N PRO A 253 -8.29 1.98 -10.39
CA PRO A 253 -7.62 2.10 -9.09
C PRO A 253 -8.54 2.59 -7.96
N HIS A 254 -9.43 3.54 -8.23
CA HIS A 254 -10.37 4.09 -7.24
C HIS A 254 -11.40 3.06 -6.74
N GLN A 255 -11.60 1.95 -7.43
CA GLN A 255 -12.54 0.90 -7.01
C GLN A 255 -11.94 -0.06 -5.96
N LEU A 256 -10.62 -0.04 -5.76
CA LEU A 256 -9.93 -0.99 -4.87
C LEU A 256 -10.45 -0.90 -3.43
N VAL A 257 -10.69 0.31 -2.91
CA VAL A 257 -11.18 0.49 -1.53
C VAL A 257 -12.53 -0.19 -1.32
N ASP A 258 -13.47 -0.07 -2.26
CA ASP A 258 -14.79 -0.70 -2.18
C ASP A 258 -14.69 -2.23 -2.24
N LEU A 259 -13.82 -2.75 -3.12
CA LEU A 259 -13.53 -4.19 -3.22
C LEU A 259 -12.96 -4.73 -1.89
N LEU A 260 -11.99 -4.03 -1.30
CA LEU A 260 -11.40 -4.41 -0.01
C LEU A 260 -12.43 -4.41 1.12
N LEU A 261 -13.25 -3.37 1.20
CA LEU A 261 -14.26 -3.26 2.25
C LEU A 261 -15.36 -4.33 2.12
N ALA A 262 -15.72 -4.71 0.89
CA ALA A 262 -16.69 -5.80 0.65
C ALA A 262 -16.21 -7.16 1.19
N GLU A 263 -14.89 -7.40 1.25
CA GLU A 263 -14.31 -8.64 1.79
C GLU A 263 -14.44 -8.74 3.33
N ARG A 264 -14.86 -7.67 3.99
CA ARG A 264 -15.10 -7.62 5.44
C ARG A 264 -16.59 -7.70 5.81
N ALA A 265 -17.50 -7.66 4.85
CA ALA A 265 -18.94 -7.65 5.08
C ALA A 265 -19.50 -8.98 5.65
#